data_45e4876c5eb9f814cfcbb7ac54aaccf9
#
_entry.id   45e4876c5eb9f814cfcbb7ac54aaccf9
#
_cell.length_a   1.000
_cell.length_b   1.000
_cell.length_c   1.000
_cell.angle_alpha   90.00
_cell.angle_beta   90.00
_cell.angle_gamma   90.00
#
_symmetry.space_group_name_H-M   'P 1'
#
loop_
_entity.id
_entity.type
_entity.pdbx_description
1 polymer ?
#
loop_
_entity_poly.entity_id
_entity_poly.type
_entity_poly.pdbx_seq_one_letter_code
_entity_poly.pdbx_strand_id
1 'polypeptide(L)'
;MSSAPHYEIDVPAFWADPYPDLARMRKHAPIAFVPQLGSTIFTRRNDIFTQEKRIDVFSSHQPAGLMNVLMGHNMMRKDGDAHMAERTAMFPAVSPRTVRDTWVRQFQAHADRILEELAVAGRADLCKALALPLSAECLKDITGLTNMRFEDMDTWSQAMIDGIANYTGNREIEARCHVATAGIDAAIDDMIPVVSKHPNSSILSVLLAAGQNIDSIRANVKLAISGGQNEP
;
A
#
# COMPACT_ATOMS: atom_id res chain seq x y z
N MET A 1 -9.62 -25.60 11.58
CA MET A 1 -8.30 -25.68 12.26
C MET A 1 -7.28 -26.19 11.27
N SER A 2 -6.05 -25.70 11.29
CA SER A 2 -4.97 -26.19 10.43
C SER A 2 -4.62 -27.63 10.77
N SER A 3 -4.38 -28.48 9.75
CA SER A 3 -3.87 -29.84 9.92
C SER A 3 -2.33 -29.90 9.86
N ALA A 4 -1.67 -28.75 9.68
CA ALA A 4 -0.22 -28.66 9.68
C ALA A 4 0.36 -28.97 11.08
N PRO A 5 1.58 -29.54 11.17
CA PRO A 5 2.23 -29.77 12.46
C PRO A 5 2.39 -28.44 13.22
N HIS A 6 2.24 -28.49 14.53
CA HIS A 6 2.42 -27.32 15.38
C HIS A 6 3.92 -26.99 15.53
N TYR A 7 4.23 -25.71 15.53
CA TYR A 7 5.55 -25.18 15.83
C TYR A 7 5.40 -24.02 16.82
N GLU A 8 5.97 -24.20 18.01
CA GLU A 8 5.91 -23.21 19.09
C GLU A 8 7.05 -22.21 18.96
N ILE A 9 6.73 -20.93 19.17
CA ILE A 9 7.72 -19.85 19.21
C ILE A 9 7.66 -19.09 20.54
N ASP A 10 8.81 -18.52 20.94
CA ASP A 10 8.87 -17.45 21.91
C ASP A 10 8.58 -16.13 21.17
N VAL A 11 7.42 -15.52 21.44
CA VAL A 11 6.94 -14.35 20.67
C VAL A 11 7.91 -13.16 20.80
N PRO A 12 8.39 -12.75 21.99
CA PRO A 12 9.38 -11.68 22.10
C PRO A 12 10.67 -11.96 21.33
N ALA A 13 11.22 -13.18 21.43
CA ALA A 13 12.44 -13.55 20.71
C ALA A 13 12.21 -13.59 19.20
N PHE A 14 11.06 -14.09 18.73
CA PHE A 14 10.70 -14.14 17.32
C PHE A 14 10.53 -12.72 16.71
N TRP A 15 9.99 -11.78 17.45
CA TRP A 15 9.90 -10.38 16.99
C TRP A 15 11.25 -9.67 17.00
N ALA A 16 12.15 -10.03 17.89
CA ALA A 16 13.50 -9.46 17.92
C ALA A 16 14.37 -10.01 16.78
N ASP A 17 14.33 -11.32 16.52
CA ASP A 17 15.03 -11.99 15.42
C ASP A 17 14.30 -13.28 15.00
N PRO A 18 13.48 -13.27 13.93
CA PRO A 18 12.74 -14.44 13.48
C PRO A 18 13.59 -15.48 12.76
N TYR A 19 14.78 -15.13 12.30
CA TYR A 19 15.58 -15.99 11.41
C TYR A 19 15.98 -17.35 12.00
N PRO A 20 16.34 -17.47 13.29
CA PRO A 20 16.65 -18.76 13.88
C PRO A 20 15.47 -19.74 13.83
N ASP A 21 14.26 -19.28 14.16
CA ASP A 21 13.04 -20.09 14.09
C ASP A 21 12.69 -20.44 12.64
N LEU A 22 12.70 -19.45 11.75
CA LEU A 22 12.44 -19.68 10.33
C LEU A 22 13.44 -20.66 9.70
N ALA A 23 14.71 -20.65 10.13
CA ALA A 23 15.72 -21.62 9.67
C ALA A 23 15.41 -23.03 10.17
N ARG A 24 15.02 -23.19 11.44
CA ARG A 24 14.58 -24.48 12.01
C ARG A 24 13.33 -25.00 11.30
N MET A 25 12.33 -24.12 11.09
CA MET A 25 11.11 -24.48 10.35
C MET A 25 11.42 -24.95 8.93
N ARG A 26 12.24 -24.21 8.15
CA ARG A 26 12.63 -24.63 6.79
C ARG A 26 13.22 -26.03 6.74
N LYS A 27 13.97 -26.41 7.76
CA LYS A 27 14.66 -27.69 7.82
C LYS A 27 13.73 -28.82 8.25
N HIS A 28 12.91 -28.62 9.29
CA HIS A 28 12.22 -29.69 10.01
C HIS A 28 10.69 -29.66 9.87
N ALA A 29 10.09 -28.49 9.70
CA ALA A 29 8.64 -28.29 9.59
C ALA A 29 8.34 -27.12 8.63
N PRO A 30 8.60 -27.27 7.32
CA PRO A 30 8.57 -26.15 6.37
C PRO A 30 7.19 -25.52 6.19
N ILE A 31 6.13 -26.23 6.52
CA ILE A 31 4.76 -25.74 6.62
C ILE A 31 4.28 -26.14 8.01
N ALA A 32 4.06 -25.16 8.88
CA ALA A 32 3.66 -25.41 10.27
C ALA A 32 2.64 -24.37 10.75
N PHE A 33 1.71 -24.84 11.59
CA PHE A 33 0.82 -23.94 12.31
C PHE A 33 1.53 -23.42 13.56
N VAL A 34 1.57 -22.09 13.71
CA VAL A 34 2.15 -21.40 14.87
C VAL A 34 1.01 -20.85 15.72
N PRO A 35 0.68 -21.53 16.84
CA PRO A 35 -0.47 -21.18 17.68
C PRO A 35 -0.42 -19.74 18.21
N GLN A 36 0.76 -19.26 18.59
CA GLN A 36 0.96 -17.91 19.12
C GLN A 36 0.64 -16.81 18.10
N LEU A 37 0.73 -17.12 16.80
CA LEU A 37 0.37 -16.21 15.70
C LEU A 37 -1.00 -16.52 15.09
N GLY A 38 -1.63 -17.63 15.50
CA GLY A 38 -2.90 -18.09 14.94
C GLY A 38 -2.83 -18.42 13.44
N SER A 39 -1.63 -18.71 12.91
CA SER A 39 -1.37 -18.76 11.47
C SER A 39 -0.53 -19.96 11.07
N THR A 40 -0.75 -20.47 9.84
CA THR A 40 0.12 -21.45 9.21
C THR A 40 1.19 -20.73 8.41
N ILE A 41 2.45 -20.98 8.75
CA ILE A 41 3.61 -20.35 8.12
C ILE A 41 4.23 -21.29 7.09
N PHE A 42 4.49 -20.76 5.90
CA PHE A 42 5.24 -21.41 4.82
C PHE A 42 6.65 -20.80 4.78
N THR A 43 7.69 -21.62 4.82
CA THR A 43 9.06 -21.14 4.93
C THR A 43 9.96 -21.51 3.74
N ARG A 44 9.51 -22.34 2.80
CA ARG A 44 10.24 -22.69 1.58
C ARG A 44 9.69 -21.97 0.36
N ARG A 45 10.59 -21.35 -0.41
CA ARG A 45 10.24 -20.61 -1.64
C ARG A 45 9.34 -21.40 -2.59
N ASN A 46 9.69 -22.67 -2.85
CA ASN A 46 8.94 -23.47 -3.83
C ASN A 46 7.53 -23.79 -3.34
N ASP A 47 7.34 -24.02 -2.04
CA ASP A 47 6.01 -24.23 -1.46
C ASP A 47 5.17 -22.96 -1.59
N ILE A 48 5.74 -21.81 -1.26
CA ILE A 48 5.07 -20.49 -1.42
C ILE A 48 4.71 -20.25 -2.88
N PHE A 49 5.69 -20.32 -3.78
CA PHE A 49 5.51 -20.05 -5.22
C PHE A 49 4.45 -20.95 -5.88
N THR A 50 4.35 -22.21 -5.43
CA THR A 50 3.33 -23.15 -5.93
C THR A 50 1.95 -22.82 -5.40
N GLN A 51 1.83 -22.41 -4.13
CA GLN A 51 0.55 -22.25 -3.47
C GLN A 51 -0.04 -20.84 -3.65
N GLU A 52 0.78 -19.79 -3.78
CA GLU A 52 0.32 -18.40 -3.90
C GLU A 52 -0.61 -18.15 -5.11
N LYS A 53 -0.51 -19.00 -6.13
CA LYS A 53 -1.34 -18.91 -7.35
C LYS A 53 -2.64 -19.71 -7.26
N ARG A 54 -2.82 -20.47 -6.21
CA ARG A 54 -3.98 -21.32 -6.02
C ARG A 54 -5.07 -20.60 -5.25
N ILE A 55 -5.75 -19.67 -5.91
CA ILE A 55 -6.84 -18.87 -5.32
C ILE A 55 -8.05 -19.71 -4.89
N ASP A 56 -8.18 -20.94 -5.41
CA ASP A 56 -9.16 -21.94 -4.99
C ASP A 56 -8.91 -22.48 -3.58
N VAL A 57 -7.68 -22.35 -3.08
CA VAL A 57 -7.24 -22.83 -1.75
C VAL A 57 -6.77 -21.69 -0.85
N PHE A 58 -6.00 -20.75 -1.42
CA PHE A 58 -5.40 -19.63 -0.69
C PHE A 58 -5.95 -18.31 -1.22
N SER A 59 -6.89 -17.75 -0.50
CA SER A 59 -7.56 -16.50 -0.83
C SER A 59 -6.85 -15.30 -0.21
N SER A 60 -6.79 -14.19 -0.96
CA SER A 60 -6.40 -12.87 -0.45
C SER A 60 -7.51 -12.21 0.39
N HIS A 61 -8.71 -12.78 0.37
CA HIS A 61 -9.86 -12.25 1.08
C HIS A 61 -9.69 -12.36 2.60
N GLN A 62 -9.60 -11.21 3.27
CA GLN A 62 -9.42 -11.10 4.72
C GLN A 62 -10.39 -10.05 5.28
N PRO A 63 -11.67 -10.39 5.46
CA PRO A 63 -12.70 -9.40 5.84
C PRO A 63 -12.42 -8.70 7.16
N ALA A 64 -11.84 -9.40 8.13
CA ALA A 64 -11.41 -8.85 9.41
C ALA A 64 -9.95 -8.37 9.45
N GLY A 65 -9.25 -8.39 8.32
CA GLY A 65 -7.86 -7.91 8.23
C GLY A 65 -7.78 -6.40 8.42
N LEU A 66 -6.75 -5.94 9.12
CA LEU A 66 -6.57 -4.52 9.47
C LEU A 66 -6.62 -3.60 8.24
N MET A 67 -6.06 -4.02 7.11
CA MET A 67 -6.14 -3.24 5.87
C MET A 67 -7.59 -3.00 5.43
N ASN A 68 -8.45 -4.01 5.44
CA ASN A 68 -9.85 -3.84 5.07
C ASN A 68 -10.62 -2.97 6.05
N VAL A 69 -10.36 -3.16 7.35
CA VAL A 69 -11.04 -2.41 8.43
C VAL A 69 -10.67 -0.93 8.39
N LEU A 70 -9.39 -0.61 8.16
CA LEU A 70 -8.87 0.75 8.28
C LEU A 70 -8.89 1.53 6.95
N MET A 71 -8.67 0.86 5.81
CA MET A 71 -8.49 1.51 4.51
C MET A 71 -9.61 1.21 3.51
N GLY A 72 -10.49 0.24 3.80
CA GLY A 72 -11.51 -0.24 2.88
C GLY A 72 -11.06 -1.44 2.04
N HIS A 73 -12.02 -2.08 1.36
CA HIS A 73 -11.82 -3.34 0.65
C HIS A 73 -11.26 -3.12 -0.76
N ASN A 74 -9.95 -2.97 -0.85
CA ASN A 74 -9.21 -2.73 -2.09
C ASN A 74 -8.91 -4.02 -2.87
N MET A 75 -8.36 -3.87 -4.10
CA MET A 75 -8.07 -5.00 -4.99
C MET A 75 -7.07 -6.01 -4.44
N MET A 76 -6.14 -5.65 -3.56
CA MET A 76 -5.19 -6.61 -2.97
C MET A 76 -5.87 -7.63 -2.04
N ARG A 77 -7.09 -7.36 -1.61
CA ARG A 77 -7.89 -8.26 -0.75
C ARG A 77 -9.06 -8.90 -1.50
N LYS A 78 -8.93 -9.00 -2.82
CA LYS A 78 -9.88 -9.64 -3.74
C LYS A 78 -9.16 -10.69 -4.58
N ASP A 79 -9.90 -11.71 -5.02
CA ASP A 79 -9.40 -12.76 -5.88
C ASP A 79 -10.18 -12.79 -7.20
N GLY A 80 -9.64 -13.51 -8.21
CA GLY A 80 -10.31 -13.81 -9.46
C GLY A 80 -10.83 -12.57 -10.19
N ASP A 81 -12.08 -12.65 -10.67
CA ASP A 81 -12.70 -11.60 -11.49
C ASP A 81 -12.87 -10.29 -10.76
N ALA A 82 -13.13 -10.31 -9.45
CA ALA A 82 -13.27 -9.09 -8.64
C ALA A 82 -11.94 -8.33 -8.54
N HIS A 83 -10.82 -9.04 -8.35
CA HIS A 83 -9.48 -8.46 -8.42
C HIS A 83 -9.20 -7.89 -9.81
N MET A 84 -9.45 -8.70 -10.85
CA MET A 84 -9.15 -8.32 -12.24
C MET A 84 -9.94 -7.12 -12.72
N ALA A 85 -11.20 -6.98 -12.30
CA ALA A 85 -12.03 -5.82 -12.64
C ALA A 85 -11.42 -4.51 -12.14
N GLU A 86 -11.02 -4.43 -10.86
CA GLU A 86 -10.41 -3.23 -10.30
C GLU A 86 -9.00 -2.98 -10.83
N ARG A 87 -8.19 -4.05 -10.98
CA ARG A 87 -6.86 -3.96 -11.57
C ARG A 87 -6.90 -3.42 -13.00
N THR A 88 -7.84 -3.91 -13.82
CA THR A 88 -8.01 -3.45 -15.20
C THR A 88 -8.45 -1.99 -15.25
N ALA A 89 -9.37 -1.58 -14.36
CA ALA A 89 -9.81 -0.20 -14.26
C ALA A 89 -8.68 0.77 -13.87
N MET A 90 -7.78 0.35 -12.99
CA MET A 90 -6.65 1.16 -12.51
C MET A 90 -5.45 1.14 -13.48
N PHE A 91 -5.28 0.07 -14.27
CA PHE A 91 -4.10 -0.15 -15.12
C PHE A 91 -3.75 1.03 -16.05
N PRO A 92 -4.71 1.76 -16.66
CA PRO A 92 -4.37 2.89 -17.54
C PRO A 92 -3.50 3.95 -16.86
N ALA A 93 -3.67 4.20 -15.54
CA ALA A 93 -2.87 5.17 -14.80
C ALA A 93 -1.39 4.75 -14.66
N VAL A 94 -1.13 3.45 -14.52
CA VAL A 94 0.20 2.89 -14.22
C VAL A 94 0.78 2.07 -15.39
N SER A 95 0.17 2.15 -16.57
CA SER A 95 0.66 1.43 -17.75
C SER A 95 2.05 1.92 -18.18
N PRO A 96 2.90 1.04 -18.75
CA PRO A 96 4.22 1.45 -19.25
C PRO A 96 4.15 2.63 -20.26
N ARG A 97 3.04 2.72 -21.01
CA ARG A 97 2.79 3.84 -21.92
C ARG A 97 2.57 5.14 -21.14
N THR A 98 1.69 5.14 -20.15
CA THR A 98 1.39 6.32 -19.35
C THR A 98 2.61 6.78 -18.54
N VAL A 99 3.37 5.82 -18.00
CA VAL A 99 4.64 6.12 -17.31
C VAL A 99 5.57 6.89 -18.24
N ARG A 100 5.84 6.36 -19.45
CA ARG A 100 6.75 6.96 -20.40
C ARG A 100 6.25 8.31 -20.95
N ASP A 101 4.96 8.40 -21.29
CA ASP A 101 4.41 9.53 -22.06
C ASP A 101 3.94 10.67 -21.13
N THR A 102 3.70 10.39 -19.84
CA THR A 102 3.16 11.36 -18.87
C THR A 102 4.05 11.50 -17.64
N TRP A 103 4.23 10.43 -16.85
CA TRP A 103 4.80 10.52 -15.50
C TRP A 103 6.30 10.85 -15.51
N VAL A 104 7.09 10.25 -16.41
CA VAL A 104 8.54 10.52 -16.47
C VAL A 104 8.84 12.02 -16.56
N ARG A 105 8.11 12.75 -17.41
CA ARG A 105 8.33 14.20 -17.58
C ARG A 105 7.90 15.00 -16.34
N GLN A 106 6.79 14.64 -15.71
CA GLN A 106 6.31 15.31 -14.51
C GLN A 106 7.24 15.06 -13.32
N PHE A 107 7.67 13.82 -13.15
CA PHE A 107 8.60 13.46 -12.07
C PHE A 107 9.96 14.10 -12.23
N GLN A 108 10.46 14.22 -13.49
CA GLN A 108 11.68 14.97 -13.77
C GLN A 108 11.53 16.44 -13.37
N ALA A 109 10.40 17.08 -13.67
CA ALA A 109 10.16 18.47 -13.30
C ALA A 109 10.11 18.65 -11.76
N HIS A 110 9.53 17.72 -11.01
CA HIS A 110 9.58 17.74 -9.55
C HIS A 110 11.00 17.58 -9.04
N ALA A 111 11.77 16.64 -9.59
CA ALA A 111 13.16 16.41 -9.20
C ALA A 111 14.01 17.64 -9.45
N ASP A 112 13.91 18.25 -10.64
CA ASP A 112 14.66 19.45 -11.02
C ASP A 112 14.37 20.61 -10.06
N ARG A 113 13.09 20.90 -9.79
CA ARG A 113 12.67 21.94 -8.84
C ARG A 113 13.24 21.72 -7.44
N ILE A 114 13.12 20.50 -6.90
CA ILE A 114 13.61 20.18 -5.55
C ILE A 114 15.14 20.29 -5.50
N LEU A 115 15.84 19.83 -6.54
CA LEU A 115 17.30 19.92 -6.60
C LEU A 115 17.80 21.36 -6.73
N GLU A 116 17.09 22.24 -7.44
CA GLU A 116 17.38 23.68 -7.50
C GLU A 116 17.26 24.33 -6.13
N GLU A 117 16.18 24.02 -5.37
CA GLU A 117 16.01 24.49 -3.99
C GLU A 117 17.14 24.02 -3.07
N LEU A 118 17.55 22.73 -3.20
CA LEU A 118 18.64 22.14 -2.42
C LEU A 118 20.00 22.76 -2.76
N ALA A 119 20.26 23.08 -4.02
CA ALA A 119 21.52 23.70 -4.45
C ALA A 119 21.73 25.07 -3.78
N VAL A 120 20.66 25.82 -3.54
CA VAL A 120 20.72 27.11 -2.81
C VAL A 120 21.01 26.90 -1.32
N ALA A 121 20.48 25.83 -0.72
CA ALA A 121 20.63 25.53 0.71
C ALA A 121 22.07 25.09 1.09
N GLY A 122 22.84 24.53 0.13
CA GLY A 122 24.24 24.13 0.28
C GLY A 122 24.47 22.90 1.18
N ARG A 123 23.56 22.60 2.13
CA ARG A 123 23.59 21.43 3.02
C ARG A 123 22.17 21.00 3.37
N ALA A 124 21.87 19.70 3.26
CA ALA A 124 20.56 19.18 3.55
C ALA A 124 20.60 17.72 4.02
N ASP A 125 19.58 17.30 4.75
CA ASP A 125 19.21 15.91 4.96
C ASP A 125 18.48 15.43 3.69
N LEU A 126 19.12 14.56 2.91
CA LEU A 126 18.57 14.10 1.62
C LEU A 126 17.25 13.32 1.76
N CYS A 127 17.05 12.61 2.88
CA CYS A 127 15.78 11.94 3.11
C CYS A 127 14.63 12.95 3.21
N LYS A 128 14.82 14.00 4.03
CA LYS A 128 13.77 14.99 4.29
C LYS A 128 13.60 16.02 3.18
N ALA A 129 14.71 16.41 2.55
CA ALA A 129 14.69 17.50 1.60
C ALA A 129 14.62 17.07 0.13
N LEU A 130 14.82 15.79 -0.17
CA LEU A 130 14.72 15.23 -1.53
C LEU A 130 13.77 14.03 -1.57
N ALA A 131 14.07 12.93 -0.87
CA ALA A 131 13.34 11.68 -1.05
C ALA A 131 11.86 11.79 -0.68
N LEU A 132 11.55 12.31 0.51
CA LEU A 132 10.16 12.47 0.97
C LEU A 132 9.34 13.40 0.07
N PRO A 133 9.77 14.66 -0.21
CA PRO A 133 8.98 15.55 -1.06
C PRO A 133 8.87 15.04 -2.49
N LEU A 134 9.92 14.45 -3.07
CA LEU A 134 9.85 13.92 -4.44
C LEU A 134 8.87 12.77 -4.55
N SER A 135 8.94 11.79 -3.65
CA SER A 135 8.00 10.66 -3.61
C SER A 135 6.55 11.15 -3.47
N ALA A 136 6.31 12.06 -2.53
CA ALA A 136 4.97 12.59 -2.29
C ALA A 136 4.42 13.40 -3.48
N GLU A 137 5.21 14.28 -4.10
CA GLU A 137 4.76 15.04 -5.27
C GLU A 137 4.45 14.14 -6.46
N CYS A 138 5.29 13.13 -6.72
CA CYS A 138 5.03 12.12 -7.75
C CYS A 138 3.73 11.35 -7.46
N LEU A 139 3.52 10.98 -6.20
CA LEU A 139 2.35 10.21 -5.79
C LEU A 139 1.06 11.03 -5.84
N LYS A 140 1.11 12.33 -5.54
CA LYS A 140 -0.01 13.28 -5.74
C LYS A 140 -0.46 13.28 -7.20
N ASP A 141 0.48 13.33 -8.13
CA ASP A 141 0.18 13.31 -9.57
C ASP A 141 -0.45 11.96 -9.99
N ILE A 142 0.18 10.83 -9.61
CA ILE A 142 -0.32 9.48 -9.95
C ILE A 142 -1.71 9.25 -9.36
N THR A 143 -1.95 9.63 -8.12
CA THR A 143 -3.24 9.42 -7.46
C THR A 143 -4.31 10.42 -7.91
N GLY A 144 -3.92 11.61 -8.35
CA GLY A 144 -4.80 12.73 -8.70
C GLY A 144 -5.17 13.62 -7.51
N LEU A 145 -4.46 13.50 -6.38
CA LEU A 145 -4.71 14.27 -5.14
C LEU A 145 -3.77 15.48 -5.05
N THR A 146 -3.75 16.29 -6.11
CA THR A 146 -2.87 17.47 -6.19
C THR A 146 -3.24 18.59 -5.20
N ASN A 147 -4.40 18.48 -4.55
CA ASN A 147 -4.85 19.37 -3.47
C ASN A 147 -4.21 19.04 -2.11
N MET A 148 -3.53 17.90 -1.97
CA MET A 148 -2.83 17.55 -0.73
C MET A 148 -1.47 18.28 -0.64
N ARG A 149 -1.03 18.54 0.59
CA ARG A 149 0.35 18.91 0.86
C ARG A 149 1.23 17.66 0.85
N PHE A 150 2.50 17.80 0.47
CA PHE A 150 3.40 16.65 0.45
C PHE A 150 3.67 16.09 1.86
N GLU A 151 3.68 16.95 2.88
CA GLU A 151 3.85 16.54 4.28
C GLU A 151 2.66 15.72 4.79
N ASP A 152 1.45 16.06 4.35
CA ASP A 152 0.24 15.30 4.69
C ASP A 152 0.25 13.94 3.98
N MET A 153 0.67 13.88 2.70
CA MET A 153 0.83 12.63 1.95
C MET A 153 1.77 11.67 2.67
N ASP A 154 2.95 12.15 3.09
CA ASP A 154 3.94 11.36 3.84
C ASP A 154 3.40 10.91 5.20
N THR A 155 2.91 11.85 6.02
CA THR A 155 2.42 11.56 7.37
C THR A 155 1.23 10.59 7.36
N TRP A 156 0.30 10.76 6.43
CA TRP A 156 -0.88 9.91 6.35
C TRP A 156 -0.57 8.54 5.74
N SER A 157 0.38 8.45 4.81
CA SER A 157 0.89 7.17 4.34
C SER A 157 1.50 6.38 5.49
N GLN A 158 2.38 7.01 6.28
CA GLN A 158 2.99 6.35 7.44
C GLN A 158 1.95 5.90 8.46
N ALA A 159 0.95 6.74 8.76
CA ALA A 159 -0.13 6.38 9.68
C ALA A 159 -0.96 5.18 9.19
N MET A 160 -1.17 5.04 7.87
CA MET A 160 -1.82 3.86 7.30
C MET A 160 -0.95 2.60 7.43
N ILE A 161 0.36 2.69 7.16
CA ILE A 161 1.30 1.57 7.33
C ILE A 161 1.35 1.12 8.79
N ASP A 162 1.49 2.06 9.73
CA ASP A 162 1.45 1.75 11.17
C ASP A 162 0.13 1.06 11.56
N GLY A 163 -1.00 1.54 11.01
CA GLY A 163 -2.33 0.98 11.26
C GLY A 163 -2.47 -0.46 10.79
N ILE A 164 -2.06 -0.77 9.56
CA ILE A 164 -2.16 -2.15 9.02
C ILE A 164 -1.18 -3.13 9.66
N ALA A 165 -0.12 -2.63 10.29
CA ALA A 165 0.84 -3.41 11.06
C ALA A 165 0.51 -3.47 12.57
N ASN A 166 -0.58 -2.86 13.02
CA ASN A 166 -0.95 -2.73 14.41
C ASN A 166 -1.56 -4.02 15.00
N TYR A 167 -0.85 -5.13 14.90
CA TYR A 167 -1.30 -6.42 15.45
C TYR A 167 -1.39 -6.46 16.98
N THR A 168 -0.80 -5.48 17.66
CA THR A 168 -0.87 -5.34 19.13
C THR A 168 -2.15 -4.66 19.60
N GLY A 169 -2.94 -4.09 18.68
CA GLY A 169 -4.20 -3.38 19.03
C GLY A 169 -3.98 -2.06 19.76
N ASN A 170 -2.89 -1.34 19.48
CA ASN A 170 -2.63 -0.02 20.04
C ASN A 170 -3.66 0.98 19.51
N ARG A 171 -4.50 1.51 20.40
CA ARG A 171 -5.60 2.43 20.07
C ARG A 171 -5.14 3.78 19.54
N GLU A 172 -3.95 4.26 19.92
CA GLU A 172 -3.42 5.53 19.42
C GLU A 172 -2.98 5.41 17.97
N ILE A 173 -2.37 4.28 17.60
CA ILE A 173 -2.02 3.97 16.21
C ILE A 173 -3.29 3.89 15.35
N GLU A 174 -4.30 3.18 15.83
CA GLU A 174 -5.59 3.06 15.14
C GLU A 174 -6.25 4.42 14.93
N ALA A 175 -6.30 5.26 15.98
CA ALA A 175 -6.87 6.59 15.90
C ALA A 175 -6.14 7.49 14.87
N ARG A 176 -4.79 7.46 14.84
CA ARG A 176 -4.01 8.18 13.81
C ARG A 176 -4.32 7.68 12.40
N CYS A 177 -4.44 6.37 12.22
CA CYS A 177 -4.82 5.79 10.93
C CYS A 177 -6.21 6.25 10.48
N HIS A 178 -7.19 6.30 11.37
CA HIS A 178 -8.53 6.82 11.05
C HIS A 178 -8.52 8.30 10.65
N VAL A 179 -7.73 9.13 11.32
CA VAL A 179 -7.56 10.55 10.94
C VAL A 179 -6.95 10.64 9.54
N ALA A 180 -5.91 9.87 9.26
CA ALA A 180 -5.25 9.86 7.96
C ALA A 180 -6.20 9.41 6.83
N THR A 181 -6.91 8.29 7.03
CA THR A 181 -7.84 7.77 6.02
C THR A 181 -9.02 8.71 5.77
N ALA A 182 -9.54 9.38 6.80
CA ALA A 182 -10.59 10.39 6.65
C ALA A 182 -10.08 11.63 5.89
N GLY A 183 -8.85 12.07 6.14
CA GLY A 183 -8.23 13.18 5.42
C GLY A 183 -8.04 12.87 3.94
N ILE A 184 -7.58 11.65 3.62
CA ILE A 184 -7.45 11.20 2.22
C ILE A 184 -8.83 11.12 1.54
N ASP A 185 -9.85 10.59 2.22
CA ASP A 185 -11.21 10.52 1.68
C ASP A 185 -11.77 11.92 1.38
N ALA A 186 -11.53 12.90 2.26
CA ALA A 186 -11.91 14.29 2.02
C ALA A 186 -11.17 14.88 0.81
N ALA A 187 -9.86 14.63 0.68
CA ALA A 187 -9.09 15.07 -0.49
C ALA A 187 -9.59 14.44 -1.80
N ILE A 188 -10.01 13.18 -1.77
CA ILE A 188 -10.64 12.51 -2.91
C ILE A 188 -11.95 13.21 -3.28
N ASP A 189 -12.82 13.47 -2.30
CA ASP A 189 -14.13 14.13 -2.53
C ASP A 189 -13.97 15.52 -3.15
N ASP A 190 -13.00 16.30 -2.70
CA ASP A 190 -12.67 17.61 -3.27
C ASP A 190 -12.15 17.52 -4.70
N MET A 191 -11.42 16.46 -5.05
CA MET A 191 -10.84 16.29 -6.40
C MET A 191 -11.79 15.65 -7.41
N ILE A 192 -12.82 14.91 -7.00
CA ILE A 192 -13.80 14.30 -7.91
C ILE A 192 -14.38 15.30 -8.90
N PRO A 193 -14.93 16.47 -8.51
CA PRO A 193 -15.48 17.43 -9.45
C PRO A 193 -14.41 18.03 -10.40
N VAL A 194 -13.16 18.15 -9.92
CA VAL A 194 -12.04 18.68 -10.71
C VAL A 194 -11.68 17.71 -11.83
N VAL A 195 -11.40 16.45 -11.48
CA VAL A 195 -10.99 15.43 -12.47
C VAL A 195 -12.16 14.99 -13.36
N SER A 196 -13.41 15.08 -12.90
CA SER A 196 -14.58 14.83 -13.73
C SER A 196 -14.74 15.89 -14.83
N LYS A 197 -14.41 17.14 -14.52
CA LYS A 197 -14.45 18.24 -15.50
C LYS A 197 -13.21 18.25 -16.41
N HIS A 198 -12.07 17.85 -15.89
CA HIS A 198 -10.78 17.82 -16.57
C HIS A 198 -10.12 16.45 -16.41
N PRO A 199 -10.59 15.41 -17.12
CA PRO A 199 -10.04 14.05 -17.03
C PRO A 199 -8.56 14.03 -17.38
N ASN A 200 -7.80 13.17 -16.65
CA ASN A 200 -6.36 13.01 -16.84
C ASN A 200 -5.95 11.54 -16.64
N SER A 201 -4.65 11.28 -16.57
CA SER A 201 -4.11 9.91 -16.42
C SER A 201 -4.02 9.42 -14.98
N SER A 202 -4.49 10.18 -13.98
CA SER A 202 -4.39 9.79 -12.57
C SER A 202 -5.31 8.61 -12.23
N ILE A 203 -4.96 7.90 -11.14
CA ILE A 203 -5.75 6.78 -10.61
C ILE A 203 -7.20 7.21 -10.37
N LEU A 204 -7.42 8.33 -9.69
CA LEU A 204 -8.76 8.85 -9.42
C LEU A 204 -9.55 9.07 -10.72
N SER A 205 -8.93 9.69 -11.72
CA SER A 205 -9.58 9.97 -13.01
C SER A 205 -9.95 8.70 -13.78
N VAL A 206 -9.04 7.72 -13.86
CA VAL A 206 -9.31 6.48 -14.61
C VAL A 206 -10.31 5.58 -13.91
N LEU A 207 -10.32 5.54 -12.56
CA LEU A 207 -11.30 4.77 -11.81
C LEU A 207 -12.71 5.36 -11.92
N LEU A 208 -12.85 6.70 -11.91
CA LEU A 208 -14.11 7.39 -12.18
C LEU A 208 -14.60 7.12 -13.61
N ALA A 209 -13.73 7.23 -14.60
CA ALA A 209 -14.05 6.95 -16.00
C ALA A 209 -14.46 5.49 -16.23
N ALA A 210 -13.91 4.55 -15.47
CA ALA A 210 -14.30 3.14 -15.49
C ALA A 210 -15.61 2.83 -14.74
N GLY A 211 -16.26 3.85 -14.15
CA GLY A 211 -17.52 3.67 -13.42
C GLY A 211 -17.38 2.91 -12.10
N GLN A 212 -16.19 2.90 -11.49
CA GLN A 212 -15.99 2.29 -10.18
C GLN A 212 -16.81 3.01 -9.11
N ASN A 213 -17.35 2.27 -8.14
CA ASN A 213 -18.06 2.88 -7.03
C ASN A 213 -17.08 3.63 -6.10
N ILE A 214 -17.60 4.59 -5.33
CA ILE A 214 -16.80 5.48 -4.51
C ILE A 214 -15.98 4.75 -3.43
N ASP A 215 -16.52 3.68 -2.86
CA ASP A 215 -15.81 2.91 -1.83
C ASP A 215 -14.62 2.16 -2.43
N SER A 216 -14.77 1.58 -3.64
CA SER A 216 -13.67 0.97 -4.39
C SER A 216 -12.61 2.02 -4.76
N ILE A 217 -13.03 3.21 -5.22
CA ILE A 217 -12.12 4.31 -5.56
C ILE A 217 -11.30 4.70 -4.33
N ARG A 218 -11.95 5.01 -3.21
CA ARG A 218 -11.28 5.39 -1.96
C ARG A 218 -10.32 4.32 -1.46
N ALA A 219 -10.74 3.05 -1.48
CA ALA A 219 -9.90 1.94 -1.03
C ALA A 219 -8.65 1.76 -1.91
N ASN A 220 -8.78 1.87 -3.24
CA ASN A 220 -7.67 1.67 -4.16
C ASN A 220 -6.74 2.90 -4.25
N VAL A 221 -7.24 4.12 -4.07
CA VAL A 221 -6.39 5.32 -3.93
C VAL A 221 -5.56 5.24 -2.64
N LYS A 222 -6.17 4.89 -1.51
CA LYS A 222 -5.46 4.66 -0.23
C LYS A 222 -4.42 3.54 -0.35
N LEU A 223 -4.73 2.46 -1.08
CA LEU A 223 -3.77 1.40 -1.39
C LEU A 223 -2.56 1.95 -2.15
N ALA A 224 -2.77 2.75 -3.19
CA ALA A 224 -1.69 3.34 -3.96
C ALA A 224 -0.80 4.27 -3.10
N ILE A 225 -1.40 5.03 -2.17
CA ILE A 225 -0.67 5.91 -1.25
C ILE A 225 0.17 5.09 -0.27
N SER A 226 -0.42 4.11 0.39
CA SER A 226 0.28 3.31 1.40
C SER A 226 1.44 2.49 0.84
N GLY A 227 1.35 2.04 -0.41
CA GLY A 227 2.42 1.29 -1.08
C GLY A 227 3.40 2.16 -1.86
N GLY A 228 3.03 3.39 -2.22
CA GLY A 228 3.82 4.23 -3.12
C GLY A 228 4.71 5.27 -2.42
N GLN A 229 4.36 5.72 -1.21
CA GLN A 229 5.12 6.77 -0.53
C GLN A 229 6.44 6.26 0.08
N ASN A 230 6.42 5.07 0.67
CA ASN A 230 7.54 4.53 1.42
C ASN A 230 8.33 3.46 0.66
N GLU A 231 7.87 3.03 -0.51
CA GLU A 231 8.48 2.00 -1.35
C GLU A 231 8.63 2.55 -2.78
N PRO A 232 9.59 3.46 -3.00
CA PRO A 232 9.82 4.06 -4.31
C PRO A 232 10.38 3.08 -5.35
#